data_915247f9c80e14726ddddebe88a7d715
#
_entry.id   915247f9c80e14726ddddebe88a7d715
#
_cell.length_a   1.000
_cell.length_b   1.000
_cell.length_c   1.000
_cell.angle_alpha   90.00
_cell.angle_beta   90.00
_cell.angle_gamma   90.00
#
_symmetry.space_group_name_H-M   'P 1'
#
loop_
_entity.id
_entity.type
_entity.pdbx_description
1 polymer ?
#
loop_
_entity_poly.entity_id
_entity_poly.type
_entity_poly.pdbx_seq_one_letter_code
_entity_poly.pdbx_strand_id
1 'polypeptide(L)'
;MAQIIDITKKITNELPMVKITDGLVVTVNNRKNTIMSLQAMVEEEERKTKEDGTFNELDMIRKSMTVLVGAKAADEVEALNLPLPEYKTVYQAIMAAATGASMEEVASRFQ
;
A
#
# COMPACT_ATOMS: atom_id res chain seq x y z
N MET A 1 -4.48 32.47 -28.99
CA MET A 1 -5.55 31.67 -28.36
C MET A 1 -4.97 30.57 -27.46
N ALA A 2 -5.45 30.48 -26.25
CA ALA A 2 -4.99 29.40 -25.33
C ALA A 2 -5.54 28.06 -25.86
N GLN A 3 -4.69 27.05 -25.88
CA GLN A 3 -5.09 25.70 -26.20
C GLN A 3 -5.53 25.00 -24.89
N ILE A 4 -6.67 24.33 -24.93
CA ILE A 4 -7.18 23.59 -23.78
C ILE A 4 -6.87 22.12 -23.98
N ILE A 5 -6.15 21.54 -23.02
CA ILE A 5 -5.90 20.11 -22.98
C ILE A 5 -6.91 19.51 -21.99
N ASP A 6 -7.79 18.66 -22.49
CA ASP A 6 -8.85 18.06 -21.69
C ASP A 6 -8.44 16.67 -21.23
N ILE A 7 -8.26 16.51 -19.92
CA ILE A 7 -7.87 15.24 -19.30
C ILE A 7 -8.98 14.63 -18.43
N THR A 8 -10.21 15.15 -18.55
CA THR A 8 -11.31 14.70 -17.68
C THR A 8 -11.56 13.20 -17.76
N LYS A 9 -11.38 12.61 -18.93
CA LYS A 9 -11.58 11.16 -19.13
C LYS A 9 -10.43 10.31 -18.59
N LYS A 10 -9.29 10.94 -18.31
CA LYS A 10 -8.11 10.25 -17.74
C LYS A 10 -8.10 10.25 -16.23
N ILE A 11 -8.97 11.04 -15.60
CA ILE A 11 -9.04 11.17 -14.17
C ILE A 11 -10.19 10.31 -13.65
N THR A 12 -9.92 9.43 -12.70
CA THR A 12 -10.95 8.69 -12.00
C THR A 12 -10.85 8.96 -10.50
N ASN A 13 -12.00 9.07 -9.85
CA ASN A 13 -12.08 9.18 -8.40
C ASN A 13 -12.39 7.84 -7.73
N GLU A 14 -12.52 6.77 -8.51
CA GLU A 14 -12.74 5.45 -7.95
C GLU A 14 -11.48 4.96 -7.25
N LEU A 15 -11.64 4.47 -6.03
CA LEU A 15 -10.54 3.87 -5.28
C LEU A 15 -10.43 2.39 -5.66
N PRO A 16 -9.21 1.90 -5.90
CA PRO A 16 -9.03 0.49 -6.20
C PRO A 16 -9.37 -0.40 -5.01
N MET A 17 -9.76 -1.62 -5.30
CA MET A 17 -10.11 -2.60 -4.28
C MET A 17 -9.28 -3.85 -4.49
N VAL A 18 -8.93 -4.51 -3.39
CA VAL A 18 -8.19 -5.78 -3.42
C VAL A 18 -9.04 -6.82 -2.70
N LYS A 19 -9.36 -7.90 -3.41
CA LYS A 19 -10.06 -9.04 -2.82
C LYS A 19 -9.01 -9.99 -2.25
N ILE A 20 -8.99 -10.11 -0.94
CA ILE A 20 -8.02 -10.94 -0.22
C ILE A 20 -8.56 -12.35 -0.03
N THR A 21 -9.81 -12.45 0.43
CA THR A 21 -10.56 -13.70 0.55
C THR A 21 -11.97 -13.46 0.05
N ASP A 22 -12.78 -14.52 -0.07
CA ASP A 22 -14.19 -14.37 -0.46
C ASP A 22 -14.95 -13.47 0.51
N GLY A 23 -14.55 -13.44 1.77
CA GLY A 23 -15.20 -12.62 2.79
C GLY A 23 -14.50 -11.31 3.11
N LEU A 24 -13.37 -10.99 2.44
CA LEU A 24 -12.63 -9.78 2.75
C LEU A 24 -12.14 -9.08 1.50
N VAL A 25 -12.76 -7.93 1.21
CA VAL A 25 -12.32 -7.02 0.16
C VAL A 25 -11.95 -5.71 0.83
N VAL A 26 -10.77 -5.20 0.55
CA VAL A 26 -10.29 -3.94 1.13
C VAL A 26 -10.24 -2.87 0.05
N THR A 27 -10.56 -1.64 0.44
CA THR A 27 -10.44 -0.47 -0.44
C THR A 27 -9.11 0.19 -0.16
N VAL A 28 -8.33 0.43 -1.22
CA VAL A 28 -7.00 1.03 -1.10
C VAL A 28 -7.10 2.52 -1.38
N ASN A 29 -6.60 3.34 -0.47
CA ASN A 29 -6.55 4.78 -0.66
C ASN A 29 -5.27 5.12 -1.44
N ASN A 30 -5.44 5.36 -2.75
CA ASN A 30 -4.34 5.69 -3.65
C ASN A 30 -4.21 7.19 -3.91
N ARG A 31 -4.84 8.01 -3.07
CA ARG A 31 -4.78 9.46 -3.21
C ARG A 31 -3.35 9.97 -3.00
N LYS A 32 -3.01 11.04 -3.71
CA LYS A 32 -1.67 11.63 -3.63
C LYS A 32 -1.25 11.90 -2.17
N ASN A 33 -2.11 12.49 -1.37
CA ASN A 33 -1.76 12.83 0.00
C ASN A 33 -1.52 11.59 0.87
N THR A 34 -2.26 10.50 0.61
CA THR A 34 -2.05 9.23 1.30
C THR A 34 -0.70 8.64 0.93
N ILE A 35 -0.34 8.68 -0.35
CA ILE A 35 0.96 8.17 -0.81
C ILE A 35 2.09 9.01 -0.23
N MET A 36 1.93 10.32 -0.13
CA MET A 36 2.91 11.20 0.52
C MET A 36 3.09 10.84 2.00
N SER A 37 1.99 10.54 2.69
CA SER A 37 2.04 10.09 4.09
C SER A 37 2.76 8.75 4.23
N LEU A 38 2.53 7.84 3.29
CA LEU A 38 3.23 6.56 3.25
C LEU A 38 4.74 6.77 3.09
N GLN A 39 5.14 7.61 2.14
CA GLN A 39 6.55 7.91 1.91
C GLN A 39 7.22 8.51 3.15
N ALA A 40 6.54 9.46 3.80
CA ALA A 40 7.05 10.09 5.02
C ALA A 40 7.23 9.06 6.14
N MET A 41 6.29 8.14 6.29
CA MET A 41 6.38 7.08 7.30
C MET A 41 7.55 6.15 7.02
N VAL A 42 7.73 5.74 5.76
CA VAL A 42 8.84 4.87 5.35
C VAL A 42 10.19 5.54 5.63
N GLU A 43 10.33 6.82 5.27
CA GLU A 43 11.55 7.59 5.51
C GLU A 43 11.86 7.67 7.00
N GLU A 44 10.85 7.90 7.83
CA GLU A 44 11.02 7.97 9.29
C GLU A 44 11.49 6.62 9.86
N GLU A 45 10.93 5.50 9.38
CA GLU A 45 11.34 4.17 9.83
C GLU A 45 12.77 3.85 9.38
N GLU A 46 13.15 4.26 8.17
CA GLU A 46 14.53 4.10 7.69
C GLU A 46 15.51 4.90 8.54
N ARG A 47 15.14 6.12 8.93
CA ARG A 47 15.96 6.97 9.80
C ARG A 47 16.17 6.31 11.16
N LYS A 48 15.11 5.77 11.75
CA LYS A 48 15.18 5.06 13.03
C LYS A 48 16.07 3.83 12.93
N THR A 49 16.00 3.11 11.83
CA THR A 49 16.84 1.94 11.59
C THR A 49 18.32 2.32 11.56
N LYS A 50 18.66 3.44 10.95
CA LYS A 50 20.04 3.93 10.92
C LYS A 50 20.55 4.34 12.31
N GLU A 51 19.67 4.87 13.16
CA GLU A 51 20.05 5.32 14.50
C GLU A 51 20.24 4.16 15.48
N ASP A 52 19.33 3.20 15.49
CA ASP A 52 19.34 2.12 16.49
C ASP A 52 19.73 0.75 15.94
N GLY A 53 19.89 0.64 14.62
CA GLY A 53 20.35 -0.59 13.98
C GLY A 53 19.31 -1.69 13.90
N THR A 54 18.06 -1.41 14.27
CA THR A 54 16.98 -2.41 14.22
C THR A 54 16.03 -2.13 13.07
N PHE A 55 15.65 -3.20 12.35
CA PHE A 55 14.65 -3.12 11.28
C PHE A 55 13.70 -4.30 11.39
N ASN A 56 12.41 -4.00 11.47
CA ASN A 56 11.38 -5.01 11.52
C ASN A 56 10.53 -4.89 10.26
N GLU A 57 10.77 -5.79 9.30
CA GLU A 57 10.06 -5.80 8.01
C GLU A 57 8.55 -5.95 8.18
N LEU A 58 8.13 -6.86 9.07
CA LEU A 58 6.70 -7.12 9.28
C LEU A 58 5.99 -5.91 9.90
N ASP A 59 6.66 -5.22 10.80
CA ASP A 59 6.13 -3.98 11.38
C ASP A 59 5.97 -2.90 10.33
N MET A 60 6.96 -2.75 9.44
CA MET A 60 6.91 -1.83 8.32
C MET A 60 5.73 -2.15 7.39
N ILE A 61 5.54 -3.42 7.06
CA ILE A 61 4.43 -3.87 6.21
C ILE A 61 3.10 -3.51 6.86
N ARG A 62 2.95 -3.81 8.14
CA ARG A 62 1.71 -3.53 8.87
C ARG A 62 1.41 -2.03 8.91
N LYS A 63 2.41 -1.19 9.18
CA LYS A 63 2.25 0.26 9.19
C LYS A 63 1.87 0.79 7.81
N SER A 64 2.49 0.26 6.76
CA SER A 64 2.18 0.64 5.39
C SER A 64 0.75 0.30 5.02
N MET A 65 0.29 -0.91 5.37
CA MET A 65 -1.10 -1.30 5.12
C MET A 65 -2.06 -0.41 5.88
N THR A 66 -1.77 -0.08 7.13
CA THR A 66 -2.61 0.82 7.92
C THR A 66 -2.80 2.17 7.24
N VAL A 67 -1.74 2.72 6.66
CA VAL A 67 -1.83 3.98 5.90
C VAL A 67 -2.72 3.83 4.68
N LEU A 68 -2.59 2.71 3.96
CA LEU A 68 -3.25 2.53 2.66
C LEU A 68 -4.69 2.04 2.75
N VAL A 69 -5.02 1.20 3.72
CA VAL A 69 -6.37 0.60 3.82
C VAL A 69 -7.11 1.00 5.10
N GLY A 70 -6.45 1.70 6.02
CA GLY A 70 -7.03 2.09 7.30
C GLY A 70 -6.82 1.02 8.38
N ALA A 71 -6.93 1.43 9.64
CA ALA A 71 -6.66 0.58 10.78
C ALA A 71 -7.60 -0.63 10.83
N LYS A 72 -8.89 -0.43 10.55
CA LYS A 72 -9.87 -1.51 10.63
C LYS A 72 -9.56 -2.63 9.63
N ALA A 73 -9.33 -2.26 8.36
CA ALA A 73 -9.03 -3.25 7.32
C ALA A 73 -7.68 -3.91 7.59
N ALA A 74 -6.68 -3.16 8.03
CA ALA A 74 -5.38 -3.71 8.39
C ALA A 74 -5.52 -4.74 9.51
N ASP A 75 -6.33 -4.45 10.52
CA ASP A 75 -6.59 -5.40 11.63
C ASP A 75 -7.30 -6.65 11.12
N GLU A 76 -8.22 -6.52 10.17
CA GLU A 76 -8.90 -7.68 9.57
C GLU A 76 -7.90 -8.57 8.82
N VAL A 77 -6.93 -7.98 8.12
CA VAL A 77 -5.87 -8.74 7.46
C VAL A 77 -5.01 -9.47 8.49
N GLU A 78 -4.63 -8.79 9.57
CA GLU A 78 -3.85 -9.42 10.65
C GLU A 78 -4.61 -10.59 11.27
N ALA A 79 -5.92 -10.45 11.45
CA ALA A 79 -6.77 -11.48 12.04
C ALA A 79 -6.84 -12.76 11.19
N LEU A 80 -6.56 -12.69 9.90
CA LEU A 80 -6.50 -13.87 9.03
C LEU A 80 -5.35 -14.81 9.41
N ASN A 81 -4.32 -14.27 10.04
CA ASN A 81 -3.13 -15.05 10.47
C ASN A 81 -2.58 -15.90 9.33
N LEU A 82 -2.36 -15.28 8.18
CA LEU A 82 -1.90 -15.96 6.98
C LEU A 82 -0.46 -16.46 7.12
N PRO A 83 -0.09 -17.53 6.40
CA PRO A 83 1.32 -17.88 6.25
C PRO A 83 2.10 -16.68 5.72
N LEU A 84 3.37 -16.56 6.09
CA LEU A 84 4.18 -15.40 5.75
C LEU A 84 4.23 -15.07 4.27
N PRO A 85 4.44 -16.06 3.36
CA PRO A 85 4.45 -15.74 1.93
C PRO A 85 3.13 -15.13 1.44
N GLU A 86 1.99 -15.65 1.91
CA GLU A 86 0.67 -15.15 1.55
C GLU A 86 0.42 -13.77 2.13
N TYR A 87 0.88 -13.52 3.35
CA TYR A 87 0.79 -12.20 3.98
C TYR A 87 1.55 -11.16 3.14
N LYS A 88 2.75 -11.50 2.68
CA LYS A 88 3.53 -10.61 1.81
C LYS A 88 2.85 -10.40 0.46
N THR A 89 2.17 -11.43 -0.06
CA THR A 89 1.39 -11.30 -1.31
C THR A 89 0.26 -10.29 -1.15
N VAL A 90 -0.43 -10.31 -0.01
CA VAL A 90 -1.47 -9.32 0.30
C VAL A 90 -0.88 -7.90 0.27
N TYR A 91 0.24 -7.70 0.94
CA TYR A 91 0.94 -6.42 0.95
C TYR A 91 1.31 -5.96 -0.46
N GLN A 92 1.88 -6.86 -1.27
CA GLN A 92 2.25 -6.55 -2.65
C GLN A 92 1.04 -6.14 -3.48
N ALA A 93 -0.10 -6.83 -3.31
CA ALA A 93 -1.34 -6.50 -4.02
C ALA A 93 -1.83 -5.11 -3.64
N ILE A 94 -1.80 -4.78 -2.35
CA ILE A 94 -2.20 -3.48 -1.85
C ILE A 94 -1.28 -2.38 -2.41
N MET A 95 0.03 -2.62 -2.42
CA MET A 95 1.00 -1.68 -2.97
C MET A 95 0.82 -1.49 -4.47
N ALA A 96 0.55 -2.57 -5.20
CA ALA A 96 0.28 -2.49 -6.64
C ALA A 96 -0.96 -1.62 -6.91
N ALA A 97 -2.03 -1.84 -6.14
CA ALA A 97 -3.25 -1.04 -6.26
C ALA A 97 -2.99 0.43 -5.93
N ALA A 98 -2.18 0.71 -4.90
CA ALA A 98 -1.90 2.07 -4.45
C ALA A 98 -1.05 2.85 -5.44
N THR A 99 -0.10 2.20 -6.09
CA THR A 99 0.88 2.87 -6.95
C THR A 99 0.57 2.75 -8.44
N GLY A 100 -0.38 1.90 -8.82
CA GLY A 100 -0.65 1.60 -10.22
C GLY A 100 0.39 0.69 -10.86
N ALA A 101 1.34 0.17 -10.08
CA ALA A 101 2.35 -0.77 -10.57
C ALA A 101 1.74 -2.16 -10.71
N SER A 102 2.36 -3.02 -11.53
CA SER A 102 1.95 -4.42 -11.61
C SER A 102 2.43 -5.19 -10.38
N MET A 103 1.81 -6.34 -10.13
CA MET A 103 2.26 -7.24 -9.08
C MET A 103 3.71 -7.66 -9.26
N GLU A 104 4.12 -7.88 -10.51
CA GLU A 104 5.50 -8.26 -10.83
C GLU A 104 6.48 -7.15 -10.47
N GLU A 105 6.16 -5.90 -10.79
CA GLU A 105 6.99 -4.75 -10.44
C GLU A 105 7.14 -4.61 -8.93
N VAL A 106 6.03 -4.75 -8.19
CA VAL A 106 6.05 -4.65 -6.73
C VAL A 106 6.89 -5.79 -6.15
N ALA A 107 6.67 -7.02 -6.61
CA ALA A 107 7.40 -8.18 -6.13
C ALA A 107 8.91 -8.03 -6.33
N SER A 108 9.35 -7.50 -7.49
CA SER A 108 10.78 -7.32 -7.76
C SER A 108 11.45 -6.30 -6.85
N ARG A 109 10.69 -5.34 -6.32
CA ARG A 109 11.23 -4.34 -5.37
C ARG A 109 11.52 -4.92 -3.99
N PHE A 110 10.93 -6.08 -3.68
CA PHE A 110 11.05 -6.70 -2.36
C PHE A 110 11.89 -7.99 -2.37
N GLN A 111 12.63 -8.21 -3.45
CA GLN A 111 13.57 -9.33 -3.53
C GLN A 111 14.94 -8.97 -2.98
#